data_b871326b6989fb4586bcdf8571f14efc
#
_entry.id   b871326b6989fb4586bcdf8571f14efc
#
_cell.length_a   1.000
_cell.length_b   1.000
_cell.length_c   1.000
_cell.angle_alpha   90.00
_cell.angle_beta   90.00
_cell.angle_gamma   90.00
#
_symmetry.space_group_name_H-M   'P 1'
#
loop_
_entity.id
_entity.type
_entity.pdbx_description
1 polymer ?
#
loop_
_entity_poly.entity_id
_entity_poly.type
_entity_poly.pdbx_seq_one_letter_code
_entity_poly.pdbx_strand_id
1 'polypeptide(L)'
;MKIRAATVDDHQALCAIDTVANTSPERRDQIRSWLDSARCYVAEVDGRIAGYGVLTHHFFGHPFIEIIMVGEAFRRQGVGAEIVRHLRAIAPGPKLFSSTNASNVPMQKLFRSLGFERSGQVDNLDEGDAEIIFLIVNG
;
A
#
# COMPACT_ATOMS: atom_id res chain seq x y z
N MET A 1 -14.73 10.32 3.16
CA MET A 1 -13.90 9.11 2.94
C MET A 1 -13.86 8.29 4.21
N LYS A 2 -14.09 7.00 4.10
CA LYS A 2 -14.11 6.09 5.24
C LYS A 2 -13.06 5.00 5.05
N ILE A 3 -12.20 4.78 6.06
CA ILE A 3 -11.25 3.67 6.07
C ILE A 3 -11.81 2.58 7.00
N ARG A 4 -11.85 1.35 6.51
CA ARG A 4 -12.28 0.19 7.31
C ARG A 4 -11.44 -1.03 7.01
N ALA A 5 -11.45 -2.00 7.92
CA ALA A 5 -10.80 -3.28 7.66
C ALA A 5 -11.49 -3.99 6.49
N ALA A 6 -10.69 -4.56 5.60
CA ALA A 6 -11.19 -5.37 4.51
C ALA A 6 -11.57 -6.77 4.99
N THR A 7 -12.52 -7.39 4.31
CA THR A 7 -12.91 -8.77 4.56
C THR A 7 -12.76 -9.59 3.28
N VAL A 8 -12.87 -10.92 3.38
CA VAL A 8 -12.78 -11.80 2.20
C VAL A 8 -13.85 -11.47 1.15
N ASP A 9 -14.97 -10.89 1.58
CA ASP A 9 -16.03 -10.46 0.66
C ASP A 9 -15.62 -9.30 -0.22
N ASP A 10 -14.55 -8.58 0.13
CA ASP A 10 -14.04 -7.46 -0.66
C ASP A 10 -13.12 -7.90 -1.81
N HIS A 11 -12.78 -9.17 -1.90
CA HIS A 11 -11.78 -9.68 -2.85
C HIS A 11 -12.07 -9.24 -4.30
N GLN A 12 -13.30 -9.43 -4.75
CA GLN A 12 -13.68 -9.07 -6.12
C GLN A 12 -13.53 -7.57 -6.39
N ALA A 13 -13.94 -6.75 -5.43
CA ALA A 13 -13.84 -5.28 -5.55
C ALA A 13 -12.38 -4.83 -5.58
N LEU A 14 -11.52 -5.43 -4.75
CA LEU A 14 -10.10 -5.10 -4.74
C LEU A 14 -9.42 -5.49 -6.06
N CYS A 15 -9.75 -6.67 -6.60
CA CYS A 15 -9.25 -7.08 -7.90
C CYS A 15 -9.70 -6.14 -9.02
N ALA A 16 -10.91 -5.58 -8.90
CA ALA A 16 -11.45 -4.67 -9.91
C ALA A 16 -10.71 -3.33 -9.96
N ILE A 17 -10.30 -2.79 -8.81
CA ILE A 17 -9.58 -1.50 -8.75
C ILE A 17 -8.07 -1.65 -8.94
N ASP A 18 -7.52 -2.83 -8.73
CA ASP A 18 -6.09 -3.10 -8.87
C ASP A 18 -5.73 -3.35 -10.32
N THR A 19 -5.04 -2.42 -10.94
CA THR A 19 -4.69 -2.50 -12.37
C THR A 19 -3.78 -3.69 -12.69
N VAL A 20 -2.97 -4.14 -11.73
CA VAL A 20 -2.13 -5.33 -11.91
C VAL A 20 -2.99 -6.60 -11.87
N ALA A 21 -3.96 -6.66 -10.96
CA ALA A 21 -4.86 -7.82 -10.83
C ALA A 21 -5.73 -8.03 -12.07
N ASN A 22 -5.96 -6.98 -12.87
CA ASN A 22 -6.76 -7.09 -14.09
C ASN A 22 -6.13 -8.08 -15.10
N THR A 23 -4.81 -8.25 -15.08
CA THR A 23 -4.08 -9.11 -16.01
C THR A 23 -3.22 -10.16 -15.33
N SER A 24 -3.15 -10.18 -13.99
CA SER A 24 -2.27 -11.08 -13.23
C SER A 24 -3.06 -11.96 -12.28
N PRO A 25 -3.21 -13.27 -12.58
CA PRO A 25 -3.79 -14.21 -11.62
C PRO A 25 -3.00 -14.27 -10.31
N GLU A 26 -1.68 -14.12 -10.37
CA GLU A 26 -0.80 -14.12 -9.19
C GLU A 26 -1.14 -12.96 -8.25
N ARG A 27 -1.43 -11.77 -8.81
CA ARG A 27 -1.85 -10.62 -7.98
C ARG A 27 -3.21 -10.89 -7.33
N ARG A 28 -4.15 -11.52 -8.03
CA ARG A 28 -5.45 -11.86 -7.44
C ARG A 28 -5.32 -12.86 -6.31
N ASP A 29 -4.43 -13.84 -6.44
CA ASP A 29 -4.12 -14.79 -5.37
C ASP A 29 -3.42 -14.12 -4.20
N GLN A 30 -2.53 -13.17 -4.49
CA GLN A 30 -1.84 -12.39 -3.47
C GLN A 30 -2.82 -11.53 -2.66
N ILE A 31 -3.79 -10.90 -3.31
CA ILE A 31 -4.85 -10.13 -2.62
C ILE A 31 -5.62 -11.05 -1.68
N ARG A 32 -5.98 -12.24 -2.13
CA ARG A 32 -6.69 -13.22 -1.28
C ARG A 32 -5.86 -13.58 -0.05
N SER A 33 -4.57 -13.82 -0.24
CA SER A 33 -3.66 -14.12 0.85
C SER A 33 -3.56 -12.97 1.85
N TRP A 34 -3.49 -11.73 1.36
CA TRP A 34 -3.47 -10.56 2.24
C TRP A 34 -4.76 -10.41 3.04
N LEU A 35 -5.92 -10.69 2.44
CA LEU A 35 -7.20 -10.65 3.15
C LEU A 35 -7.26 -11.68 4.27
N ASP A 36 -6.61 -12.84 4.09
CA ASP A 36 -6.62 -13.90 5.09
C ASP A 36 -5.58 -13.71 6.21
N SER A 37 -4.39 -13.19 5.88
CA SER A 37 -3.24 -13.29 6.78
C SER A 37 -2.55 -11.97 7.10
N ALA A 38 -2.99 -10.86 6.52
CA ALA A 38 -2.39 -9.55 6.76
C ALA A 38 -3.44 -8.53 7.21
N ARG A 39 -2.97 -7.35 7.63
CA ARG A 39 -3.87 -6.25 7.98
C ARG A 39 -4.16 -5.45 6.70
N CYS A 40 -5.31 -5.74 6.10
CA CYS A 40 -5.76 -5.10 4.87
C CYS A 40 -6.90 -4.13 5.18
N TYR A 41 -6.80 -2.90 4.65
CA TYR A 41 -7.79 -1.85 4.85
C TYR A 41 -8.24 -1.29 3.52
N VAL A 42 -9.52 -0.95 3.44
CA VAL A 42 -10.09 -0.31 2.25
C VAL A 42 -10.51 1.11 2.56
N ALA A 43 -10.41 1.97 1.55
CA ALA A 43 -10.96 3.31 1.58
C ALA A 43 -12.24 3.34 0.76
N GLU A 44 -13.32 3.82 1.35
CA GLU A 44 -14.60 4.01 0.66
C GLU A 44 -14.86 5.48 0.41
N VAL A 45 -15.27 5.80 -0.81
CA VAL A 45 -15.71 7.13 -1.23
C VAL A 45 -17.10 6.97 -1.82
N ASP A 46 -18.09 7.63 -1.24
CA ASP A 46 -19.50 7.55 -1.66
C ASP A 46 -20.01 6.11 -1.75
N GLY A 47 -19.64 5.28 -0.76
CA GLY A 47 -20.07 3.87 -0.69
C GLY A 47 -19.34 2.93 -1.65
N ARG A 48 -18.35 3.42 -2.38
CA ARG A 48 -17.56 2.61 -3.34
C ARG A 48 -16.15 2.42 -2.82
N ILE A 49 -15.59 1.23 -3.04
CA ILE A 49 -14.18 0.99 -2.70
C ILE A 49 -13.30 1.74 -3.70
N ALA A 50 -12.54 2.71 -3.17
CA ALA A 50 -11.68 3.59 -3.95
C ALA A 50 -10.22 3.16 -3.96
N GLY A 51 -9.79 2.44 -2.92
CA GLY A 51 -8.42 2.00 -2.78
C GLY A 51 -8.26 1.02 -1.63
N TYR A 52 -7.06 0.45 -1.51
CA TYR A 52 -6.72 -0.42 -0.39
C TYR A 52 -5.24 -0.34 -0.06
N GLY A 53 -4.90 -0.75 1.15
CA GLY A 53 -3.53 -0.84 1.62
C GLY A 53 -3.35 -2.05 2.51
N VAL A 54 -2.13 -2.58 2.56
CA VAL A 54 -1.79 -3.78 3.31
C VAL A 54 -0.59 -3.50 4.20
N LEU A 55 -0.73 -3.82 5.49
CA LEU A 55 0.33 -3.71 6.48
C LEU A 55 0.78 -5.10 6.89
N THR A 56 2.07 -5.37 6.82
CA THR A 56 2.70 -6.58 7.32
C THR A 56 3.74 -6.22 8.38
N HIS A 57 4.38 -7.25 8.96
CA HIS A 57 5.39 -7.06 10.00
C HIS A 57 6.65 -7.87 9.71
N HIS A 58 6.95 -8.05 8.42
CA HIS A 58 8.02 -8.95 7.98
C HIS A 58 9.26 -8.25 7.44
N PHE A 59 9.31 -6.93 7.53
CA PHE A 59 10.48 -6.21 7.05
C PHE A 59 11.52 -6.13 8.15
N PHE A 60 12.35 -7.16 8.24
CA PHE A 60 13.35 -7.29 9.30
C PHE A 60 12.72 -7.14 10.71
N GLY A 61 11.51 -7.68 10.87
CA GLY A 61 10.77 -7.59 12.12
C GLY A 61 10.03 -6.28 12.34
N HIS A 62 10.03 -5.38 11.36
CA HIS A 62 9.35 -4.08 11.45
C HIS A 62 8.07 -4.04 10.62
N PRO A 63 7.11 -3.16 10.98
CA PRO A 63 5.95 -2.90 10.14
C PRO A 63 6.36 -2.41 8.76
N PHE A 64 5.65 -2.90 7.75
CA PHE A 64 5.92 -2.58 6.36
C PHE A 64 4.60 -2.45 5.59
N ILE A 65 4.45 -1.34 4.85
CA ILE A 65 3.32 -1.18 3.94
C ILE A 65 3.65 -1.93 2.65
N GLU A 66 2.98 -3.06 2.44
CA GLU A 66 3.21 -3.93 1.28
C GLU A 66 2.70 -3.32 -0.01
N ILE A 67 1.56 -2.65 0.04
CA ILE A 67 0.94 -2.05 -1.14
C ILE A 67 0.00 -0.93 -0.73
N ILE A 68 -0.05 0.10 -1.56
CA ILE A 68 -1.09 1.12 -1.59
C ILE A 68 -1.59 1.16 -3.03
N MET A 69 -2.86 0.85 -3.22
CA MET A 69 -3.48 0.84 -4.54
C MET A 69 -4.72 1.73 -4.53
N VAL A 70 -4.79 2.66 -5.47
CA VAL A 70 -5.95 3.55 -5.66
C VAL A 70 -6.52 3.28 -7.05
N GLY A 71 -7.84 3.07 -7.12
CA GLY A 71 -8.53 2.88 -8.39
C GLY A 71 -8.39 4.12 -9.28
N GLU A 72 -8.31 3.90 -10.59
CA GLU A 72 -8.08 4.99 -11.55
C GLU A 72 -9.10 6.11 -11.42
N ALA A 73 -10.37 5.77 -11.19
CA ALA A 73 -11.45 6.74 -11.05
C ALA A 73 -11.32 7.63 -9.80
N PHE A 74 -10.47 7.25 -8.86
CA PHE A 74 -10.35 7.92 -7.56
C PHE A 74 -8.99 8.56 -7.33
N ARG A 75 -8.11 8.56 -8.32
CA ARG A 75 -6.79 9.17 -8.20
C ARG A 75 -6.88 10.68 -8.07
N ARG A 76 -5.85 11.28 -7.44
CA ARG A 76 -5.74 12.72 -7.17
C ARG A 76 -6.81 13.27 -6.23
N GLN A 77 -7.41 12.41 -5.39
CA GLN A 77 -8.40 12.79 -4.39
C GLN A 77 -7.92 12.59 -2.96
N GLY A 78 -6.63 12.28 -2.77
CA GLY A 78 -6.05 12.07 -1.45
C GLY A 78 -6.32 10.70 -0.85
N VAL A 79 -6.82 9.73 -1.61
CA VAL A 79 -7.15 8.40 -1.11
C VAL A 79 -5.90 7.67 -0.61
N GLY A 80 -4.83 7.68 -1.41
CA GLY A 80 -3.57 7.03 -1.02
C GLY A 80 -3.00 7.60 0.26
N ALA A 81 -3.00 8.93 0.40
CA ALA A 81 -2.52 9.60 1.60
C ALA A 81 -3.31 9.19 2.84
N GLU A 82 -4.64 9.11 2.75
CA GLU A 82 -5.48 8.69 3.87
C GLU A 82 -5.21 7.25 4.28
N ILE A 83 -5.01 6.35 3.31
CA ILE A 83 -4.68 4.96 3.60
C ILE A 83 -3.32 4.90 4.33
N VAL A 84 -2.31 5.59 3.84
CA VAL A 84 -0.98 5.60 4.49
C VAL A 84 -1.08 6.15 5.90
N ARG A 85 -1.82 7.25 6.12
CA ARG A 85 -2.00 7.82 7.46
C ARG A 85 -2.66 6.83 8.41
N HIS A 86 -3.67 6.10 7.93
CA HIS A 86 -4.33 5.08 8.74
C HIS A 86 -3.37 3.95 9.11
N LEU A 87 -2.64 3.42 8.15
CA LEU A 87 -1.68 2.33 8.40
C LEU A 87 -0.57 2.79 9.35
N ARG A 88 -0.11 4.02 9.21
CA ARG A 88 0.86 4.59 10.15
C ARG A 88 0.32 4.68 11.56
N ALA A 89 -0.94 5.08 11.71
CA ALA A 89 -1.57 5.22 13.03
C ALA A 89 -1.71 3.88 13.76
N ILE A 90 -1.90 2.78 13.03
CA ILE A 90 -2.08 1.45 13.62
C ILE A 90 -0.80 0.62 13.67
N ALA A 91 0.26 1.03 12.97
CA ALA A 91 1.52 0.30 12.95
C ALA A 91 2.17 0.35 14.34
N PRO A 92 2.56 -0.80 14.91
CA PRO A 92 3.19 -0.82 16.23
C PRO A 92 4.66 -0.40 16.14
N GLY A 93 5.17 0.15 17.22
CA GLY A 93 6.59 0.52 17.35
C GLY A 93 6.94 1.83 16.67
N PRO A 94 8.24 2.20 16.72
CA PRO A 94 8.67 3.52 16.29
C PRO A 94 8.96 3.63 14.80
N LYS A 95 9.09 2.52 14.06
CA LYS A 95 9.51 2.55 12.66
C LYS A 95 8.45 1.92 11.75
N LEU A 96 8.16 2.60 10.65
CA LEU A 96 7.31 2.06 9.60
C LEU A 96 8.06 2.21 8.28
N PHE A 97 8.22 1.09 7.57
CA PHE A 97 8.85 1.05 6.25
C PHE A 97 7.82 0.87 5.15
N SER A 98 8.20 1.27 3.96
CA SER A 98 7.50 0.93 2.73
C SER A 98 8.50 1.00 1.56
N SER A 99 8.03 0.70 0.36
CA SER A 99 8.88 0.79 -0.82
C SER A 99 8.07 1.07 -2.06
N THR A 100 8.75 1.54 -3.10
CA THR A 100 8.21 1.65 -4.45
C THR A 100 9.34 1.67 -5.46
N ASN A 101 9.04 1.34 -6.70
CA ASN A 101 10.03 1.36 -7.77
C ASN A 101 10.54 2.78 -8.03
N ALA A 102 11.80 2.89 -8.45
CA ALA A 102 12.42 4.17 -8.83
C ALA A 102 11.63 4.87 -9.93
N SER A 103 11.00 4.11 -10.83
CA SER A 103 10.16 4.65 -11.90
C SER A 103 8.83 5.23 -11.41
N ASN A 104 8.37 4.85 -10.21
CA ASN A 104 7.09 5.32 -9.67
C ASN A 104 7.27 6.65 -8.93
N VAL A 105 7.44 7.72 -9.69
CA VAL A 105 7.65 9.07 -9.14
C VAL A 105 6.47 9.57 -8.31
N PRO A 106 5.20 9.38 -8.73
CA PRO A 106 4.06 9.81 -7.90
C PRO A 106 4.05 9.20 -6.51
N MET A 107 4.35 7.92 -6.37
CA MET A 107 4.36 7.26 -5.06
C MET A 107 5.52 7.75 -4.19
N GLN A 108 6.68 7.99 -4.78
CA GLN A 108 7.80 8.57 -4.04
C GLN A 108 7.46 9.96 -3.50
N LYS A 109 6.79 10.78 -4.31
CA LYS A 109 6.32 12.10 -3.88
C LYS A 109 5.31 12.00 -2.76
N LEU A 110 4.40 11.03 -2.83
CA LEU A 110 3.42 10.79 -1.78
C LEU A 110 4.11 10.46 -0.45
N PHE A 111 5.05 9.50 -0.45
CA PHE A 111 5.77 9.14 0.76
C PHE A 111 6.51 10.35 1.35
N ARG A 112 7.22 11.12 0.53
CA ARG A 112 7.93 12.31 1.01
C ARG A 112 6.98 13.36 1.58
N SER A 113 5.85 13.58 0.92
CA SER A 113 4.85 14.55 1.41
C SER A 113 4.28 14.16 2.77
N LEU A 114 4.29 12.88 3.11
CA LEU A 114 3.81 12.36 4.40
C LEU A 114 4.92 12.23 5.44
N GLY A 115 6.12 12.67 5.12
CA GLY A 115 7.24 12.68 6.07
C GLY A 115 8.16 11.47 6.01
N PHE A 116 7.95 10.56 5.08
CA PHE A 116 8.87 9.45 4.88
C PHE A 116 10.18 9.94 4.25
N GLU A 117 11.28 9.33 4.64
CA GLU A 117 12.60 9.58 4.09
C GLU A 117 13.13 8.34 3.38
N ARG A 118 13.95 8.54 2.36
CA ARG A 118 14.61 7.44 1.68
C ARG A 118 15.56 6.73 2.63
N SER A 119 15.48 5.39 2.67
CA SER A 119 16.29 4.54 3.55
C SER A 119 17.16 3.54 2.78
N GLY A 120 17.35 3.73 1.50
CA GLY A 120 18.15 2.85 0.68
C GLY A 120 17.37 2.28 -0.50
N GLN A 121 17.94 1.28 -1.16
CA GLN A 121 17.30 0.63 -2.28
C GLN A 121 17.73 -0.84 -2.39
N VAL A 122 16.89 -1.62 -3.05
CA VAL A 122 17.20 -3.00 -3.42
C VAL A 122 17.25 -3.07 -4.94
N ASP A 123 18.39 -3.53 -5.45
CA ASP A 123 18.58 -3.72 -6.88
C ASP A 123 18.22 -5.16 -7.27
N ASN A 124 17.95 -5.38 -8.55
CA ASN A 124 17.73 -6.72 -9.12
C ASN A 124 16.41 -7.41 -8.76
N LEU A 125 15.45 -6.72 -8.14
CA LEU A 125 14.09 -7.24 -8.00
C LEU A 125 13.35 -7.11 -9.34
N ASP A 126 13.40 -5.93 -9.94
CA ASP A 126 12.95 -5.69 -11.30
C ASP A 126 14.13 -5.20 -12.13
N GLU A 127 14.29 -5.72 -13.33
CA GLU A 127 15.42 -5.36 -14.18
C GLU A 127 15.37 -3.87 -14.53
N GLY A 128 16.46 -3.16 -14.20
CA GLY A 128 16.61 -1.75 -14.53
C GLY A 128 15.73 -0.80 -13.73
N ASP A 129 15.08 -1.28 -12.67
CA ASP A 129 14.18 -0.44 -11.87
C ASP A 129 14.30 -0.82 -10.38
N ALA A 130 15.15 -0.08 -9.67
CA ALA A 130 15.42 -0.35 -8.26
C ALA A 130 14.18 -0.15 -7.40
N GLU A 131 14.06 -0.94 -6.34
CA GLU A 131 13.05 -0.75 -5.31
C GLU A 131 13.59 0.21 -4.26
N ILE A 132 12.99 1.39 -4.14
CA ILE A 132 13.42 2.41 -3.18
C ILE A 132 12.70 2.15 -1.86
N ILE A 133 13.47 2.07 -0.77
CA ILE A 133 12.95 1.85 0.58
C ILE A 133 12.74 3.21 1.24
N PHE A 134 11.59 3.36 1.89
CA PHE A 134 11.22 4.55 2.65
C PHE A 134 10.97 4.20 4.11
N LEU A 135 11.27 5.16 4.99
CA LEU A 135 11.12 5.02 6.43
C LEU A 135 10.47 6.26 7.00
N ILE A 136 9.51 6.06 7.91
CA ILE A 136 9.07 7.11 8.82
C ILE A 136 9.25 6.63 10.26
N VAL A 137 9.73 7.53 11.10
CA VAL A 137 9.92 7.27 12.54
C VAL A 137 8.81 7.99 13.29
N ASN A 138 8.08 7.23 14.10
CA ASN A 138 7.05 7.77 15.01
C ASN A 138 7.74 8.10 16.33
N GLY A 139 7.79 9.37 16.61
CA GLY A 139 8.49 9.83 17.79
C GLY A 139 7.64 10.02 19.00
#